data_f1ec9539f812989d730e5fcc430938b3
#
_entry.id   f1ec9539f812989d730e5fcc430938b3
#
_cell.length_a   1.000
_cell.length_b   1.000
_cell.length_c   1.000
_cell.angle_alpha   90.00
_cell.angle_beta   90.00
_cell.angle_gamma   90.00
#
_symmetry.space_group_name_H-M   'P 1'
#
loop_
_entity.id
_entity.type
_entity.pdbx_description
1 polymer ?
#
loop_
_entity_poly.entity_id
_entity_poly.type
_entity_poly.pdbx_seq_one_letter_code
_entity_poly.pdbx_strand_id
1 'polypeptide(L)'
;MRQKELRIALVCYGGISLAVYMHGVTKELWKLCCASRSFHSGEPEEQGGTTGSQAVYRRLLAHVQQNHGVRLRVLTDIVAGASAGGINGVFLAQAIHSGQSLEPLTKLWLECADVEVLLDPSARPWSRVAKFWAAPLVWYALTRPGNVVAQSVAP
;
A
#
# COMPACT_ATOMS: atom_id res chain seq x y z
N MET A 1 27.32 8.28 -19.54
CA MET A 1 26.20 8.31 -18.57
C MET A 1 25.61 6.90 -18.45
N ARG A 2 25.57 6.33 -17.25
CA ARG A 2 25.10 4.96 -17.03
C ARG A 2 23.61 4.98 -16.66
N GLN A 3 22.81 4.14 -17.30
CA GLN A 3 21.42 3.93 -16.91
C GLN A 3 21.34 2.75 -15.92
N LYS A 4 20.59 2.93 -14.85
CA LYS A 4 20.31 1.88 -13.85
C LYS A 4 18.83 1.85 -13.51
N GLU A 5 18.34 0.68 -13.14
CA GLU A 5 16.98 0.49 -12.66
C GLU A 5 16.99 0.15 -11.16
N LEU A 6 16.14 0.84 -10.42
CA LEU A 6 15.77 0.46 -9.06
C LEU A 6 14.43 -0.27 -9.14
N ARG A 7 14.46 -1.57 -8.94
CA ARG A 7 13.28 -2.42 -8.94
C ARG A 7 12.80 -2.63 -7.52
N ILE A 8 11.53 -2.35 -7.29
CA ILE A 8 10.89 -2.40 -5.97
C ILE A 8 9.86 -3.51 -5.98
N ALA A 9 9.94 -4.41 -4.99
CA ALA A 9 8.90 -5.34 -4.64
C ALA A 9 8.21 -4.83 -3.36
N LEU A 10 6.90 -4.60 -3.42
CA LEU A 10 6.10 -4.13 -2.29
C LEU A 10 5.23 -5.27 -1.76
N VAL A 11 5.31 -5.53 -0.46
CA VAL A 11 4.43 -6.47 0.24
C VAL A 11 3.65 -5.71 1.31
N CYS A 12 2.33 -5.67 1.17
CA CYS A 12 1.41 -5.00 2.09
C CYS A 12 0.66 -6.03 2.94
N TYR A 13 0.97 -6.09 4.22
CA TYR A 13 0.23 -6.92 5.16
C TYR A 13 -1.17 -6.35 5.42
N GLY A 14 -2.14 -7.23 5.72
CA GLY A 14 -3.51 -6.83 6.01
C GLY A 14 -3.67 -6.18 7.39
N GLY A 15 -4.84 -5.60 7.60
CA GLY A 15 -5.28 -4.97 8.85
C GLY A 15 -6.02 -3.67 8.58
N ILE A 16 -7.25 -3.56 9.11
CA ILE A 16 -8.09 -2.37 8.92
C ILE A 16 -7.43 -1.13 9.51
N SER A 17 -6.86 -1.22 10.72
CA SER A 17 -6.18 -0.12 11.39
C SER A 17 -4.95 0.42 10.63
N LEU A 18 -4.37 -0.39 9.74
CA LEU A 18 -3.22 -0.03 8.94
C LEU A 18 -3.59 0.46 7.52
N ALA A 19 -4.87 0.40 7.14
CA ALA A 19 -5.31 0.71 5.78
C ALA A 19 -4.90 2.12 5.34
N VAL A 20 -5.12 3.12 6.18
CA VAL A 20 -4.77 4.53 5.92
C VAL A 20 -3.25 4.71 5.85
N TYR A 21 -2.52 4.08 6.76
CA TYR A 21 -1.05 4.11 6.74
C TYR A 21 -0.49 3.50 5.46
N MET A 22 -0.97 2.31 5.08
CA MET A 22 -0.56 1.64 3.84
C MET A 22 -0.90 2.47 2.62
N HIS A 23 -2.07 3.14 2.62
CA HIS A 23 -2.44 4.07 1.56
C HIS A 23 -1.42 5.21 1.43
N GLY A 24 -0.98 5.79 2.55
CA GLY A 24 0.06 6.81 2.55
C GLY A 24 1.36 6.33 1.89
N VAL A 25 1.82 5.13 2.24
CA VAL A 25 3.04 4.53 1.67
C VAL A 25 2.88 4.24 0.18
N THR A 26 1.76 3.62 -0.24
CA THR A 26 1.50 3.32 -1.66
C THR A 26 1.39 4.59 -2.49
N LYS A 27 0.80 5.65 -1.94
CA LYS A 27 0.69 6.97 -2.58
C LYS A 27 2.07 7.61 -2.80
N GLU A 28 2.97 7.54 -1.82
CA GLU A 28 4.33 8.06 -1.98
C GLU A 28 5.14 7.24 -2.99
N LEU A 29 4.98 5.93 -3.00
CA LEU A 29 5.61 5.07 -4.00
C LEU A 29 5.09 5.37 -5.41
N TRP A 30 3.78 5.59 -5.57
CA TRP A 30 3.18 6.04 -6.82
C TRP A 30 3.78 7.36 -7.30
N LYS A 31 3.91 8.37 -6.41
CA LYS A 31 4.53 9.67 -6.75
C LYS A 31 5.98 9.52 -7.17
N LEU A 32 6.74 8.63 -6.52
CA LEU A 32 8.12 8.31 -6.91
C LEU A 32 8.18 7.70 -8.31
N CYS A 33 7.28 6.76 -8.64
CA CYS A 33 7.17 6.17 -9.97
C CYS A 33 6.79 7.23 -11.03
N CYS A 34 5.86 8.13 -10.71
CA CYS A 34 5.47 9.24 -11.59
C CYS A 34 6.65 10.20 -11.82
N ALA A 35 7.36 10.59 -10.77
CA ALA A 35 8.55 11.44 -10.87
C ALA A 35 9.63 10.80 -11.74
N SER A 36 9.86 9.50 -11.57
CA SER A 36 10.78 8.74 -12.40
C SER A 36 10.35 8.70 -13.86
N ARG A 37 9.07 8.48 -14.13
CA ARG A 37 8.50 8.46 -15.50
C ARG A 37 8.69 9.82 -16.19
N SER A 38 8.26 10.91 -15.55
CA SER A 38 8.37 12.27 -16.10
C SER A 38 9.84 12.71 -16.26
N PHE A 39 10.73 12.30 -15.38
CA PHE A 39 12.16 12.54 -15.48
C PHE A 39 12.79 11.85 -16.70
N HIS A 40 12.30 10.64 -17.03
CA HIS A 40 12.78 9.87 -18.19
C HIS A 40 12.11 10.26 -19.51
N SER A 41 10.88 10.78 -19.50
CA SER A 41 10.22 11.31 -20.72
C SER A 41 10.78 12.64 -21.18
N GLY A 42 11.58 13.31 -20.34
CA GLY A 42 12.11 14.63 -20.65
C GLY A 42 11.08 15.76 -20.56
N GLU A 43 9.96 15.49 -19.89
CA GLU A 43 8.95 16.52 -19.66
C GLU A 43 9.52 17.69 -18.84
N PRO A 44 9.20 18.94 -19.20
CA PRO A 44 9.59 20.10 -18.41
C PRO A 44 9.07 19.97 -16.97
N GLU A 45 9.84 20.47 -16.01
CA GLU A 45 9.50 20.40 -14.59
C GLU A 45 8.13 21.04 -14.28
N GLU A 46 7.78 22.06 -15.04
CA GLU A 46 6.49 22.80 -14.91
C GLU A 46 5.27 21.99 -15.34
N GLN A 47 5.42 21.07 -16.29
CA GLN A 47 4.31 20.27 -16.83
C GLN A 47 4.15 18.91 -16.12
N GLY A 48 5.14 18.45 -15.40
CA GLY A 48 5.16 17.14 -14.74
C GLY A 48 4.35 17.04 -13.45
N GLY A 49 3.42 17.99 -13.17
CA GLY A 49 2.55 17.95 -12.00
C GLY A 49 3.32 17.96 -10.66
N THR A 50 4.42 18.64 -10.61
CA THR A 50 5.47 18.52 -9.60
C THR A 50 5.22 19.39 -8.38
N THR A 51 4.13 19.11 -7.66
CA THR A 51 3.90 19.70 -6.34
C THR A 51 4.19 18.68 -5.25
N GLY A 52 4.58 19.14 -4.06
CA GLY A 52 4.79 18.29 -2.89
C GLY A 52 5.96 17.28 -3.05
N SER A 53 5.77 16.07 -2.55
CA SER A 53 6.81 15.03 -2.52
C SER A 53 7.25 14.55 -3.90
N GLN A 54 6.40 14.61 -4.91
CA GLN A 54 6.77 14.24 -6.29
C GLN A 54 7.87 15.16 -6.84
N ALA A 55 7.81 16.47 -6.57
CA ALA A 55 8.86 17.41 -6.94
C ALA A 55 10.20 17.10 -6.24
N VAL A 56 10.13 16.68 -4.97
CA VAL A 56 11.31 16.27 -4.21
C VAL A 56 11.96 15.05 -4.85
N TYR A 57 11.17 14.02 -5.18
CA TYR A 57 11.68 12.82 -5.85
C TYR A 57 12.33 13.13 -7.20
N ARG A 58 11.72 14.01 -7.99
CA ARG A 58 12.29 14.41 -9.27
C ARG A 58 13.65 15.12 -9.10
N ARG A 59 13.75 16.05 -8.15
CA ARG A 59 15.02 16.71 -7.80
C ARG A 59 16.06 15.73 -7.31
N LEU A 60 15.66 14.74 -6.51
CA LEU A 60 16.56 13.68 -6.05
C LEU A 60 17.14 12.87 -7.24
N LEU A 61 16.30 12.47 -8.19
CA LEU A 61 16.74 11.76 -9.40
C LEU A 61 17.68 12.60 -10.24
N ALA A 62 17.40 13.90 -10.41
CA ALA A 62 18.28 14.84 -11.10
C ALA A 62 19.62 15.00 -10.38
N HIS A 63 19.61 15.12 -9.05
CA HIS A 63 20.80 15.20 -8.22
C HIS A 63 21.69 13.95 -8.37
N VAL A 64 21.10 12.75 -8.32
CA VAL A 64 21.81 11.49 -8.55
C VAL A 64 22.46 11.46 -9.93
N GLN A 65 21.75 11.92 -10.96
CA GLN A 65 22.29 12.00 -12.30
C GLN A 65 23.46 12.97 -12.40
N GLN A 66 23.33 14.16 -11.82
CA GLN A 66 24.36 15.22 -11.89
C GLN A 66 25.64 14.85 -11.12
N ASN A 67 25.50 14.30 -9.93
CA ASN A 67 26.65 14.05 -9.05
C ASN A 67 27.31 12.68 -9.25
N HIS A 68 26.56 11.68 -9.74
CA HIS A 68 27.06 10.31 -9.87
C HIS A 68 27.08 9.80 -11.32
N GLY A 69 26.62 10.61 -12.28
CA GLY A 69 26.55 10.21 -13.70
C GLY A 69 25.61 9.01 -13.95
N VAL A 70 24.69 8.74 -13.01
CA VAL A 70 23.75 7.64 -13.07
C VAL A 70 22.34 8.17 -13.31
N ARG A 71 21.73 7.77 -14.42
CA ARG A 71 20.32 8.01 -14.69
C ARG A 71 19.49 6.85 -14.11
N LEU A 72 18.87 7.09 -12.96
CA LEU A 72 18.17 6.06 -12.21
C LEU A 72 16.69 6.03 -12.59
N ARG A 73 16.20 4.87 -13.07
CA ARG A 73 14.78 4.60 -13.32
C ARG A 73 14.21 3.79 -12.17
N VAL A 74 13.10 4.24 -11.61
CA VAL A 74 12.40 3.53 -10.53
C VAL A 74 11.20 2.80 -11.11
N LEU A 75 11.10 1.51 -10.79
CA LEU A 75 10.05 0.60 -11.24
C LEU A 75 9.51 -0.18 -10.03
N THR A 76 8.20 -0.26 -9.91
CA THR A 76 7.55 -1.17 -8.97
C THR A 76 7.02 -2.36 -9.75
N ASP A 77 7.74 -3.47 -9.71
CA ASP A 77 7.49 -4.65 -10.54
C ASP A 77 6.54 -5.65 -9.86
N ILE A 78 6.64 -5.75 -8.55
CA ILE A 78 5.90 -6.74 -7.78
C ILE A 78 5.13 -6.00 -6.69
N VAL A 79 3.83 -6.27 -6.64
CA VAL A 79 2.95 -5.78 -5.57
C VAL A 79 2.16 -6.97 -5.05
N ALA A 80 2.33 -7.28 -3.79
CA ALA A 80 1.60 -8.33 -3.11
C ALA A 80 0.92 -7.78 -1.86
N GLY A 81 -0.22 -8.33 -1.48
CA GLY A 81 -0.89 -7.88 -0.27
C GLY A 81 -2.06 -8.74 0.11
N ALA A 82 -2.50 -8.61 1.36
CA ALA A 82 -3.66 -9.29 1.91
C ALA A 82 -4.65 -8.28 2.50
N SER A 83 -5.97 -8.55 2.42
CA SER A 83 -7.03 -7.69 2.97
C SER A 83 -6.88 -6.23 2.51
N ALA A 84 -6.88 -5.25 3.42
CA ALA A 84 -6.67 -3.83 3.09
C ALA A 84 -5.33 -3.58 2.36
N GLY A 85 -4.29 -4.36 2.66
CA GLY A 85 -3.02 -4.32 1.93
C GLY A 85 -3.15 -4.78 0.49
N GLY A 86 -3.95 -5.81 0.23
CA GLY A 86 -4.27 -6.27 -1.13
C GLY A 86 -5.02 -5.21 -1.93
N ILE A 87 -6.01 -4.56 -1.31
CA ILE A 87 -6.77 -3.47 -1.94
C ILE A 87 -5.86 -2.31 -2.32
N ASN A 88 -5.03 -1.82 -1.38
CA ASN A 88 -4.05 -0.77 -1.65
C ASN A 88 -3.06 -1.18 -2.75
N GLY A 89 -2.63 -2.44 -2.77
CA GLY A 89 -1.75 -2.98 -3.79
C GLY A 89 -2.36 -2.99 -5.19
N VAL A 90 -3.60 -3.42 -5.32
CA VAL A 90 -4.34 -3.41 -6.60
C VAL A 90 -4.50 -1.99 -7.12
N PHE A 91 -4.89 -1.05 -6.27
CA PHE A 91 -5.00 0.36 -6.66
C PHE A 91 -3.66 0.98 -7.05
N LEU A 92 -2.58 0.64 -6.36
CA LEU A 92 -1.24 1.08 -6.74
C LEU A 92 -0.86 0.57 -8.13
N ALA A 93 -1.03 -0.73 -8.38
CA ALA A 93 -0.73 -1.34 -9.67
C ALA A 93 -1.56 -0.72 -10.79
N GLN A 94 -2.85 -0.51 -10.56
CA GLN A 94 -3.74 0.17 -11.50
C GLN A 94 -3.29 1.60 -11.80
N ALA A 95 -2.95 2.37 -10.77
CA ALA A 95 -2.51 3.76 -10.91
C ALA A 95 -1.17 3.86 -11.68
N ILE A 96 -0.23 2.96 -11.43
CA ILE A 96 1.04 2.88 -12.16
C ILE A 96 0.78 2.55 -13.65
N HIS A 97 -0.13 1.61 -13.92
CA HIS A 97 -0.45 1.19 -15.28
C HIS A 97 -1.21 2.27 -16.05
N SER A 98 -2.28 2.80 -15.48
CA SER A 98 -3.20 3.75 -16.15
C SER A 98 -2.74 5.21 -16.10
N GLY A 99 -1.79 5.54 -15.22
CA GLY A 99 -1.40 6.92 -14.94
C GLY A 99 -2.40 7.71 -14.09
N GLN A 100 -3.44 7.06 -13.57
CA GLN A 100 -4.45 7.71 -12.71
C GLN A 100 -3.90 8.05 -11.34
N SER A 101 -4.52 9.07 -10.71
CA SER A 101 -4.15 9.51 -9.37
C SER A 101 -4.71 8.60 -8.28
N LEU A 102 -3.93 8.38 -7.21
CA LEU A 102 -4.38 7.73 -5.99
C LEU A 102 -5.06 8.69 -5.00
N GLU A 103 -5.12 10.00 -5.29
CA GLU A 103 -5.74 10.99 -4.39
C GLU A 103 -7.21 10.68 -4.03
N PRO A 104 -8.08 10.24 -4.95
CA PRO A 104 -9.46 9.92 -4.61
C PRO A 104 -9.61 8.84 -3.54
N LEU A 105 -8.66 7.92 -3.45
CA LEU A 105 -8.67 6.86 -2.44
C LEU A 105 -8.38 7.35 -1.02
N THR A 106 -7.74 8.50 -0.88
CA THR A 106 -7.50 9.11 0.42
C THR A 106 -8.82 9.36 1.15
N LYS A 107 -9.79 9.95 0.44
CA LYS A 107 -11.13 10.21 0.98
C LYS A 107 -11.85 8.90 1.32
N LEU A 108 -11.80 7.92 0.40
CA LEU A 108 -12.40 6.60 0.62
C LEU A 108 -11.88 5.96 1.90
N TRP A 109 -10.55 5.93 2.10
CA TRP A 109 -9.96 5.31 3.28
C TRP A 109 -10.26 6.08 4.58
N LEU A 110 -10.31 7.40 4.55
CA LEU A 110 -10.68 8.20 5.71
C LEU A 110 -12.15 8.02 6.11
N GLU A 111 -13.04 7.84 5.15
CA GLU A 111 -14.47 7.64 5.40
C GLU A 111 -14.81 6.17 5.71
N CYS A 112 -14.19 5.21 5.02
CA CYS A 112 -14.51 3.79 5.16
C CYS A 112 -13.64 3.04 6.19
N ALA A 113 -12.51 3.60 6.63
CA ALA A 113 -11.66 2.98 7.65
C ALA A 113 -12.19 3.21 9.08
N ASP A 114 -13.26 3.99 9.22
CA ASP A 114 -13.94 4.13 10.49
C ASP A 114 -14.67 2.82 10.82
N VAL A 115 -14.27 2.20 11.92
CA VAL A 115 -14.83 0.93 12.39
C VAL A 115 -16.34 1.07 12.69
N GLU A 116 -16.80 2.26 13.03
CA GLU A 116 -18.22 2.54 13.28
C GLU A 116 -19.05 2.48 12.00
N VAL A 117 -18.48 2.88 10.86
CA VAL A 117 -19.14 2.82 9.53
C VAL A 117 -19.18 1.39 9.01
N LEU A 118 -18.16 0.57 9.31
CA LEU A 118 -18.10 -0.84 8.92
C LEU A 118 -18.98 -1.74 9.78
N LEU A 119 -19.41 -1.28 10.96
CA LEU A 119 -20.36 -1.98 11.81
C LEU A 119 -21.76 -1.54 11.40
N ASP A 120 -22.40 -2.30 10.52
CA ASP A 120 -23.83 -2.13 10.20
C ASP A 120 -24.64 -2.01 11.50
N PRO A 121 -25.36 -0.88 11.72
CA PRO A 121 -26.20 -0.71 12.91
C PRO A 121 -27.26 -1.81 13.05
N SER A 122 -27.70 -2.42 11.94
CA SER A 122 -28.65 -3.54 11.92
C SER A 122 -28.01 -4.89 12.30
N ALA A 123 -26.69 -4.99 12.25
CA ALA A 123 -25.93 -6.17 12.68
C ALA A 123 -25.76 -6.26 14.21
N ARG A 124 -26.35 -5.36 14.99
CA ARG A 124 -26.48 -5.43 16.46
C ARG A 124 -27.58 -6.41 16.85
N PRO A 125 -27.49 -7.08 17.89
CA PRO A 125 -26.60 -7.87 18.73
C PRO A 125 -26.62 -9.38 18.45
N TRP A 126 -27.48 -9.86 17.50
CA TRP A 126 -27.61 -11.29 17.18
C TRP A 126 -26.32 -11.93 16.66
N SER A 127 -25.52 -11.19 15.92
CA SER A 127 -24.24 -11.71 15.40
C SER A 127 -23.19 -11.94 16.51
N ARG A 128 -23.28 -11.21 17.62
CA ARG A 128 -22.41 -11.43 18.79
C ARG A 128 -22.82 -12.68 19.56
N VAL A 129 -24.12 -12.90 19.72
CA VAL A 129 -24.66 -14.10 20.38
C VAL A 129 -24.45 -15.33 19.48
N ALA A 130 -24.65 -15.21 18.19
CA ALA A 130 -24.38 -16.31 17.24
C ALA A 130 -22.91 -16.75 17.19
N LYS A 131 -21.95 -15.88 17.52
CA LYS A 131 -20.52 -16.23 17.60
C LYS A 131 -20.15 -16.86 18.94
N PHE A 132 -20.92 -16.69 19.98
CA PHE A 132 -20.66 -17.30 21.30
C PHE A 132 -20.73 -18.83 21.28
N TRP A 133 -21.57 -19.43 20.46
CA TRP A 133 -21.63 -20.88 20.31
C TRP A 133 -20.40 -21.45 19.58
N ALA A 134 -19.74 -20.65 18.72
CA ALA A 134 -18.52 -21.03 18.02
C ALA A 134 -17.27 -20.86 18.90
N ALA A 135 -17.34 -20.07 19.98
CA ALA A 135 -16.20 -19.81 20.85
C ALA A 135 -15.55 -21.10 21.43
N PRO A 136 -16.28 -22.10 21.92
CA PRO A 136 -15.68 -23.34 22.42
C PRO A 136 -15.04 -24.16 21.28
N LEU A 137 -15.57 -24.08 20.07
CA LEU A 137 -15.03 -24.77 18.90
C LEU A 137 -13.72 -24.12 18.41
N VAL A 138 -13.69 -22.80 18.39
CA VAL A 138 -12.47 -22.02 18.08
C VAL A 138 -11.41 -22.24 19.16
N TRP A 139 -11.81 -22.20 20.45
CA TRP A 139 -10.93 -22.49 21.59
C TRP A 139 -10.34 -23.88 21.49
N TYR A 140 -11.16 -24.88 21.21
CA TYR A 140 -10.73 -26.27 21.03
C TYR A 140 -9.76 -26.42 19.85
N ALA A 141 -10.01 -25.73 18.72
CA ALA A 141 -9.13 -25.74 17.56
C ALA A 141 -7.77 -25.07 17.84
N LEU A 142 -7.77 -23.98 18.61
CA LEU A 142 -6.55 -23.23 18.96
C LEU A 142 -5.70 -23.91 20.03
N THR A 143 -6.32 -24.69 20.93
CA THR A 143 -5.62 -25.34 22.05
C THR A 143 -5.20 -26.79 21.75
N ARG A 144 -5.53 -27.32 20.57
CA ARG A 144 -5.16 -28.69 20.20
C ARG A 144 -3.63 -28.83 20.10
N PRO A 145 -2.99 -29.82 20.77
CA PRO A 145 -1.58 -30.14 20.60
C PRO A 145 -1.31 -30.52 19.13
N GLY A 146 -0.43 -29.81 18.47
CA GLY A 146 -0.11 -30.02 17.04
C GLY A 146 -0.64 -28.95 16.10
N ASN A 147 -1.28 -27.89 16.61
CA ASN A 147 -1.70 -26.76 15.77
C ASN A 147 -0.46 -25.88 15.41
N VAL A 148 -0.20 -25.70 14.11
CA VAL A 148 0.95 -24.96 13.59
C VAL A 148 1.02 -23.54 14.16
N VAL A 149 -0.15 -22.93 14.48
CA VAL A 149 -0.25 -21.59 15.08
C VAL A 149 0.24 -21.59 16.54
N ALA A 150 0.00 -22.66 17.30
CA ALA A 150 0.48 -22.77 18.69
C ALA A 150 2.00 -22.97 18.75
N GLN A 151 2.61 -23.58 17.73
CA GLN A 151 4.05 -23.78 17.67
C GLN A 151 4.82 -22.53 17.25
N SER A 152 4.19 -21.57 16.56
CA SER A 152 4.83 -20.33 16.12
C SER A 152 4.84 -19.22 17.19
N VAL A 153 4.15 -19.43 18.31
CA VAL A 153 4.00 -18.42 19.41
C VAL A 153 4.69 -18.87 20.71
N ALA A 154 5.27 -20.06 20.73
CA ALA A 154 6.08 -20.51 21.89
C ALA A 154 7.45 -19.79 21.90
N PRO A 155 7.90 -19.24 23.06
CA PRO A 155 9.17 -18.53 23.20
C PRO A 155 10.38 -19.41 22.94
#